data_b5e5d975421461bbcc169f587b897eec
#
_entry.id   b5e5d975421461bbcc169f587b897eec
#
_cell.length_a   1.000
_cell.length_b   1.000
_cell.length_c   1.000
_cell.angle_alpha   90.00
_cell.angle_beta   90.00
_cell.angle_gamma   90.00
#
_symmetry.space_group_name_H-M   'P 1'
#
loop_
_entity.id
_entity.type
_entity.pdbx_description
1 polymer ?
#
loop_
_entity_poly.entity_id
_entity_poly.type
_entity_poly.pdbx_seq_one_letter_code
_entity_poly.pdbx_strand_id
1 'polypeptide(L)'
;MGFDLYGMNPYNPNKAVKPKIDWNTNPTEKETKEHFEKLEKYENEIVGDYFRSNVWWWRPLAGYVIQYTGCINEDDAEKWSYNDGHEVDDETAQQIHNQLQVLIESGHTQKFADDYEKERQKMEKHNDKVEKELKKFCKSVEKKLGKTNLAPADFPKDDHDEWERIYHKRKSGGSYPFSVEHVKEFAEFCRYSGGFRIC
;
A
#
# COMPACT_ATOMS: atom_id res chain seq x y z
N MET A 1 -7.69 -5.14 2.71
CA MET A 1 -7.73 -3.80 3.31
C MET A 1 -6.93 -2.89 2.39
N GLY A 2 -7.47 -1.76 1.99
CA GLY A 2 -6.85 -0.79 1.08
C GLY A 2 -6.95 0.61 1.64
N PHE A 3 -6.33 1.53 0.97
CA PHE A 3 -6.45 2.96 1.17
C PHE A 3 -7.14 3.53 -0.07
N ASP A 4 -8.27 4.15 0.15
CA ASP A 4 -9.06 4.83 -0.86
C ASP A 4 -8.94 6.34 -0.61
N LEU A 5 -8.39 7.07 -1.57
CA LEU A 5 -8.21 8.52 -1.46
C LEU A 5 -9.23 9.20 -2.37
N TYR A 6 -9.95 10.13 -1.82
CA TYR A 6 -10.99 10.89 -2.54
C TYR A 6 -10.61 12.36 -2.62
N GLY A 7 -10.54 12.90 -3.84
CA GLY A 7 -10.36 14.34 -4.04
C GLY A 7 -11.52 15.14 -3.47
N MET A 8 -11.20 16.23 -2.78
CA MET A 8 -12.22 17.08 -2.15
C MET A 8 -12.83 18.07 -3.14
N ASN A 9 -12.04 18.53 -4.13
CA ASN A 9 -12.49 19.42 -5.18
C ASN A 9 -11.75 19.13 -6.50
N PRO A 10 -11.96 17.95 -7.11
CA PRO A 10 -11.19 17.49 -8.25
C PRO A 10 -11.39 18.39 -9.47
N TYR A 11 -10.31 18.63 -10.20
CA TYR A 11 -10.34 19.41 -11.43
C TYR A 11 -11.16 18.68 -12.49
N ASN A 12 -12.32 19.26 -12.83
CA ASN A 12 -13.28 18.70 -13.77
C ASN A 12 -13.70 19.76 -14.82
N PRO A 13 -12.86 20.03 -15.82
CA PRO A 13 -13.09 21.10 -16.79
C PRO A 13 -14.32 20.86 -17.68
N ASN A 14 -14.64 19.60 -17.94
CA ASN A 14 -15.76 19.19 -18.79
C ASN A 14 -17.08 19.05 -18.03
N LYS A 15 -17.08 19.29 -16.72
CA LYS A 15 -18.25 19.06 -15.84
C LYS A 15 -18.82 17.65 -16.00
N ALA A 16 -17.94 16.67 -16.20
CA ALA A 16 -18.31 15.26 -16.25
C ALA A 16 -19.04 14.87 -14.96
N VAL A 17 -20.09 14.07 -15.08
CA VAL A 17 -20.91 13.64 -13.95
C VAL A 17 -20.49 12.24 -13.55
N LYS A 18 -20.14 12.07 -12.28
CA LYS A 18 -19.76 10.75 -11.72
C LYS A 18 -20.95 9.78 -11.85
N PRO A 19 -20.77 8.62 -12.49
CA PRO A 19 -21.82 7.63 -12.58
C PRO A 19 -22.29 7.15 -11.21
N LYS A 20 -23.60 6.98 -11.06
CA LYS A 20 -24.21 6.47 -9.84
C LYS A 20 -25.05 5.25 -10.14
N ILE A 21 -25.10 4.31 -9.22
CA ILE A 21 -25.96 3.14 -9.26
C ILE A 21 -26.68 3.04 -7.91
N ASP A 22 -27.97 2.76 -7.93
CA ASP A 22 -28.72 2.50 -6.71
C ASP A 22 -28.71 1.00 -6.40
N TRP A 23 -27.86 0.62 -5.44
CA TRP A 23 -27.72 -0.77 -5.02
C TRP A 23 -28.99 -1.34 -4.35
N ASN A 24 -29.91 -0.51 -3.87
CA ASN A 24 -31.16 -0.97 -3.22
C ASN A 24 -32.14 -1.53 -4.24
N THR A 25 -31.95 -1.25 -5.55
CA THR A 25 -32.79 -1.79 -6.64
C THR A 25 -32.38 -3.19 -7.06
N ASN A 26 -31.36 -3.80 -6.43
CA ASN A 26 -30.76 -5.07 -6.83
C ASN A 26 -30.42 -5.10 -8.33
N PRO A 27 -29.47 -4.24 -8.77
CA PRO A 27 -29.13 -4.13 -10.19
C PRO A 27 -28.65 -5.47 -10.76
N THR A 28 -29.01 -5.72 -12.00
CA THR A 28 -28.56 -6.92 -12.73
C THR A 28 -27.05 -6.91 -12.94
N GLU A 29 -26.49 -8.08 -13.22
CA GLU A 29 -25.04 -8.21 -13.55
C GLU A 29 -24.65 -7.30 -14.73
N LYS A 30 -25.52 -7.16 -15.72
CA LYS A 30 -25.30 -6.28 -16.87
C LYS A 30 -25.24 -4.81 -16.47
N GLU A 31 -26.20 -4.34 -15.67
CA GLU A 31 -26.23 -2.95 -15.18
C GLU A 31 -25.03 -2.64 -14.28
N THR A 32 -24.65 -3.59 -13.45
CA THR A 32 -23.46 -3.51 -12.61
C THR A 32 -22.19 -3.37 -13.47
N LYS A 33 -22.03 -4.18 -14.48
CA LYS A 33 -20.89 -4.12 -15.41
C LYS A 33 -20.84 -2.79 -16.16
N GLU A 34 -21.96 -2.35 -16.74
CA GLU A 34 -22.06 -1.08 -17.44
C GLU A 34 -21.75 0.12 -16.52
N HIS A 35 -22.15 0.04 -15.24
CA HIS A 35 -21.82 1.06 -14.25
C HIS A 35 -20.31 1.13 -14.01
N PHE A 36 -19.64 0.01 -13.78
CA PHE A 36 -18.20 -0.02 -13.56
C PHE A 36 -17.40 0.44 -14.78
N GLU A 37 -17.80 0.08 -15.99
CA GLU A 37 -17.18 0.57 -17.22
C GLU A 37 -17.29 2.11 -17.36
N LYS A 38 -18.44 2.67 -17.00
CA LYS A 38 -18.65 4.13 -17.01
C LYS A 38 -17.85 4.81 -15.89
N LEU A 39 -17.77 4.18 -14.73
CA LEU A 39 -17.01 4.71 -13.58
C LEU A 39 -15.51 4.72 -13.88
N GLU A 40 -14.97 3.65 -14.42
CA GLU A 40 -13.58 3.57 -14.86
C GLU A 40 -13.24 4.67 -15.88
N LYS A 41 -14.12 4.88 -16.85
CA LYS A 41 -13.96 5.95 -17.82
C LYS A 41 -13.95 7.33 -17.15
N TYR A 42 -14.84 7.57 -16.21
CA TYR A 42 -14.91 8.81 -15.45
C TYR A 42 -13.63 9.04 -14.63
N GLU A 43 -13.18 8.02 -13.89
CA GLU A 43 -11.98 8.09 -13.06
C GLU A 43 -10.71 8.33 -13.89
N ASN A 44 -10.62 7.74 -15.07
CA ASN A 44 -9.54 8.01 -16.02
C ASN A 44 -9.57 9.44 -16.60
N GLU A 45 -10.75 10.04 -16.75
CA GLU A 45 -10.91 11.42 -17.22
C GLU A 45 -10.66 12.42 -16.10
N ILE A 46 -11.09 12.13 -14.88
CA ILE A 46 -10.99 13.02 -13.70
C ILE A 46 -9.98 12.44 -12.71
N VAL A 47 -8.71 12.54 -13.06
CA VAL A 47 -7.57 11.96 -12.34
C VAL A 47 -7.55 12.32 -10.85
N GLY A 48 -8.02 13.52 -10.48
CA GLY A 48 -8.05 13.98 -9.09
C GLY A 48 -9.26 13.49 -8.28
N ASP A 49 -10.21 12.73 -8.85
CA ASP A 49 -11.40 12.31 -8.13
C ASP A 49 -11.12 11.14 -7.17
N TYR A 50 -10.31 10.20 -7.61
CA TYR A 50 -10.06 8.97 -6.87
C TYR A 50 -8.68 8.40 -7.11
N PHE A 51 -8.00 7.97 -6.03
CA PHE A 51 -6.76 7.23 -6.10
C PHE A 51 -6.83 6.03 -5.14
N ARG A 52 -6.57 4.85 -5.65
CA ARG A 52 -6.62 3.62 -4.87
C ARG A 52 -5.25 3.00 -4.71
N SER A 53 -4.93 2.64 -3.48
CA SER A 53 -3.75 1.86 -3.17
C SER A 53 -4.07 0.78 -2.14
N ASN A 54 -3.68 -0.47 -2.40
CA ASN A 54 -3.75 -1.44 -1.32
C ASN A 54 -2.67 -1.16 -0.26
N VAL A 55 -2.82 -1.70 0.94
CA VAL A 55 -1.91 -1.44 2.07
C VAL A 55 -0.44 -1.74 1.77
N TRP A 56 -0.15 -2.71 0.88
CA TRP A 56 1.21 -3.12 0.52
C TRP A 56 1.92 -2.07 -0.33
N TRP A 57 1.20 -1.38 -1.21
CA TRP A 57 1.70 -0.30 -2.05
C TRP A 57 1.63 1.06 -1.36
N TRP A 58 0.58 1.28 -0.54
CA TRP A 58 0.39 2.53 0.16
C TRP A 58 1.53 2.84 1.14
N ARG A 59 1.89 1.89 1.99
CA ARG A 59 2.89 2.14 3.06
C ARG A 59 4.24 2.61 2.53
N PRO A 60 4.86 2.00 1.51
CA PRO A 60 6.09 2.53 0.94
C PRO A 60 5.93 3.87 0.25
N LEU A 61 4.80 4.11 -0.44
CA LEU A 61 4.48 5.38 -1.07
C LEU A 61 4.34 6.48 -0.01
N ALA A 62 3.48 6.29 0.99
CA ALA A 62 3.27 7.23 2.08
C ALA A 62 4.57 7.53 2.83
N GLY A 63 5.36 6.49 3.16
CA GLY A 63 6.67 6.66 3.78
C GLY A 63 7.63 7.49 2.93
N TYR A 64 7.64 7.29 1.62
CA TYR A 64 8.44 8.08 0.69
C TYR A 64 8.00 9.56 0.66
N VAL A 65 6.69 9.81 0.56
CA VAL A 65 6.13 11.17 0.58
C VAL A 65 6.48 11.89 1.87
N ILE A 66 6.21 11.28 3.02
CA ILE A 66 6.49 11.87 4.34
C ILE A 66 7.98 12.19 4.49
N GLN A 67 8.85 11.27 4.09
CA GLN A 67 10.29 11.40 4.30
C GLN A 67 10.96 12.43 3.39
N TYR A 68 10.51 12.55 2.13
CA TYR A 68 11.28 13.27 1.11
C TYR A 68 10.61 14.53 0.56
N THR A 69 9.33 14.75 0.78
CA THR A 69 8.67 15.99 0.31
C THR A 69 8.79 17.15 1.29
N GLY A 70 8.89 16.86 2.58
CA GLY A 70 8.87 17.87 3.64
C GLY A 70 7.52 18.60 3.80
N CYS A 71 6.46 18.09 3.14
CA CYS A 71 5.13 18.71 3.16
C CYS A 71 4.26 18.24 4.32
N ILE A 72 4.59 17.09 4.93
CA ILE A 72 3.80 16.45 5.99
C ILE A 72 4.54 16.62 7.32
N ASN A 73 3.88 17.24 8.28
CA ASN A 73 4.41 17.39 9.63
C ASN A 73 4.34 16.07 10.43
N GLU A 74 5.02 16.00 11.57
CA GLU A 74 5.10 14.78 12.39
C GLU A 74 3.73 14.35 12.93
N ASP A 75 2.85 15.29 13.29
CA ASP A 75 1.52 15.00 13.84
C ASP A 75 0.59 14.40 12.79
N ASP A 76 0.76 14.78 11.52
CA ASP A 76 -0.03 14.26 10.41
C ASP A 76 0.56 12.96 9.82
N ALA A 77 1.86 12.77 9.93
CA ALA A 77 2.54 11.58 9.40
C ALA A 77 1.96 10.26 9.95
N GLU A 78 1.60 10.23 11.24
CA GLU A 78 0.95 9.05 11.84
C GLU A 78 -0.41 8.76 11.21
N LYS A 79 -1.19 9.80 10.91
CA LYS A 79 -2.54 9.69 10.31
C LYS A 79 -2.53 9.08 8.90
N TRP A 80 -1.41 9.20 8.17
CA TRP A 80 -1.22 8.55 6.86
C TRP A 80 -1.11 7.02 6.96
N SER A 81 -0.98 6.49 8.17
CA SER A 81 -0.99 5.04 8.42
C SER A 81 -2.38 4.46 8.61
N TYR A 82 -3.40 5.31 8.73
CA TYR A 82 -4.80 4.94 8.96
C TYR A 82 -5.70 5.41 7.81
N ASN A 83 -6.76 4.67 7.58
CA ASN A 83 -7.82 4.99 6.60
C ASN A 83 -9.09 5.44 7.34
N ASP A 84 -8.96 6.50 8.13
CA ASP A 84 -9.98 7.00 9.05
C ASP A 84 -10.55 8.39 8.67
N GLY A 85 -10.25 8.86 7.46
CA GLY A 85 -10.79 10.10 6.93
C GLY A 85 -9.89 11.32 7.14
N HIS A 86 -8.60 11.14 7.39
CA HIS A 86 -7.66 12.27 7.45
C HIS A 86 -7.69 13.10 6.17
N GLU A 87 -7.79 14.42 6.32
CA GLU A 87 -7.87 15.39 5.21
C GLU A 87 -6.52 16.08 4.99
N VAL A 88 -6.14 16.19 3.73
CA VAL A 88 -5.01 16.96 3.23
C VAL A 88 -5.59 18.10 2.37
N ASP A 89 -5.29 19.34 2.70
CA ASP A 89 -5.81 20.49 1.97
C ASP A 89 -5.17 20.65 0.57
N ASP A 90 -5.77 21.52 -0.26
CA ASP A 90 -5.32 21.75 -1.64
C ASP A 90 -3.90 22.31 -1.69
N GLU A 91 -3.55 23.24 -0.81
CA GLU A 91 -2.20 23.83 -0.78
C GLU A 91 -1.14 22.76 -0.50
N THR A 92 -1.37 21.92 0.50
CA THR A 92 -0.49 20.80 0.84
C THR A 92 -0.43 19.77 -0.29
N ALA A 93 -1.56 19.44 -0.94
CA ALA A 93 -1.60 18.54 -2.07
C ALA A 93 -0.77 19.06 -3.26
N GLN A 94 -0.88 20.35 -3.59
CA GLN A 94 -0.06 20.99 -4.62
C GLN A 94 1.43 21.00 -4.27
N GLN A 95 1.77 21.25 -3.00
CA GLN A 95 3.16 21.18 -2.54
C GLN A 95 3.72 19.77 -2.69
N ILE A 96 2.95 18.74 -2.31
CA ILE A 96 3.33 17.32 -2.49
C ILE A 96 3.59 17.04 -3.98
N HIS A 97 2.66 17.42 -4.87
CA HIS A 97 2.84 17.28 -6.31
C HIS A 97 4.16 17.89 -6.78
N ASN A 98 4.40 19.16 -6.46
CA ASN A 98 5.58 19.88 -6.90
C ASN A 98 6.88 19.23 -6.41
N GLN A 99 6.94 18.81 -5.14
CA GLN A 99 8.11 18.14 -4.59
C GLN A 99 8.34 16.77 -5.22
N LEU A 100 7.27 15.99 -5.43
CA LEU A 100 7.40 14.70 -6.11
C LEU A 100 7.89 14.84 -7.54
N GLN A 101 7.44 15.87 -8.29
CA GLN A 101 7.96 16.15 -9.63
C GLN A 101 9.47 16.43 -9.61
N VAL A 102 9.94 17.28 -8.69
CA VAL A 102 11.39 17.54 -8.51
C VAL A 102 12.15 16.25 -8.21
N LEU A 103 11.63 15.39 -7.32
CA LEU A 103 12.27 14.12 -6.96
C LEU A 103 12.29 13.13 -8.13
N ILE A 104 11.24 13.11 -8.96
CA ILE A 104 11.15 12.26 -10.15
C ILE A 104 12.14 12.76 -11.22
N GLU A 105 12.12 14.06 -11.54
CA GLU A 105 12.95 14.67 -12.59
C GLU A 105 14.44 14.62 -12.24
N SER A 106 14.80 14.77 -10.97
CA SER A 106 16.20 14.62 -10.51
C SER A 106 16.70 13.17 -10.52
N GLY A 107 15.84 12.20 -10.78
CA GLY A 107 16.17 10.76 -10.71
C GLY A 107 16.26 10.21 -9.27
N HIS A 108 15.95 11.02 -8.24
CA HIS A 108 15.96 10.56 -6.85
C HIS A 108 14.99 9.41 -6.62
N THR A 109 13.76 9.51 -7.15
CA THR A 109 12.73 8.48 -7.01
C THR A 109 13.17 7.13 -7.60
N GLN A 110 13.83 7.15 -8.77
CA GLN A 110 14.36 5.94 -9.39
C GLN A 110 15.49 5.33 -8.56
N LYS A 111 16.42 6.16 -8.09
CA LYS A 111 17.52 5.68 -7.23
C LYS A 111 16.99 5.07 -5.93
N PHE A 112 16.00 5.71 -5.31
CA PHE A 112 15.34 5.17 -4.13
C PHE A 112 14.69 3.81 -4.42
N ALA A 113 13.94 3.69 -5.53
CA ALA A 113 13.32 2.43 -5.94
C ALA A 113 14.34 1.30 -6.11
N ASP A 114 15.49 1.59 -6.78
CA ASP A 114 16.56 0.62 -7.00
C ASP A 114 17.20 0.16 -5.68
N ASP A 115 17.44 1.08 -4.75
CA ASP A 115 18.05 0.77 -3.47
C ASP A 115 17.05 0.05 -2.54
N TYR A 116 15.77 0.47 -2.55
CA TYR A 116 14.69 -0.19 -1.84
C TYR A 116 14.53 -1.66 -2.29
N GLU A 117 14.54 -1.91 -3.60
CA GLU A 117 14.42 -3.26 -4.15
C GLU A 117 15.61 -4.15 -3.77
N LYS A 118 16.84 -3.62 -3.77
CA LYS A 118 18.02 -4.36 -3.28
C LYS A 118 17.87 -4.79 -1.83
N GLU A 119 17.40 -3.89 -0.97
CA GLU A 119 17.18 -4.21 0.45
C GLU A 119 16.03 -5.21 0.62
N ARG A 120 14.94 -5.05 -0.14
CA ARG A 120 13.82 -6.00 -0.17
C ARG A 120 14.29 -7.41 -0.53
N GLN A 121 15.09 -7.54 -1.58
CA GLN A 121 15.65 -8.84 -1.99
C GLN A 121 16.58 -9.46 -0.96
N LYS A 122 17.37 -8.65 -0.25
CA LYS A 122 18.21 -9.14 0.86
C LYS A 122 17.36 -9.69 2.00
N MET A 123 16.29 -8.99 2.37
CA MET A 123 15.35 -9.43 3.41
C MET A 123 14.61 -10.70 2.99
N GLU A 124 14.14 -10.78 1.75
CA GLU A 124 13.47 -11.96 1.19
C GLU A 124 14.39 -13.19 1.26
N LYS A 125 15.63 -13.06 0.75
CA LYS A 125 16.63 -14.15 0.83
C LYS A 125 16.94 -14.57 2.28
N HIS A 126 16.93 -13.62 3.21
CA HIS A 126 17.10 -13.93 4.63
C HIS A 126 15.89 -14.69 5.17
N ASN A 127 14.68 -14.22 4.90
CA ASN A 127 13.44 -14.84 5.35
C ASN A 127 13.26 -16.25 4.75
N ASP A 128 13.66 -16.46 3.50
CA ASP A 128 13.68 -17.80 2.87
C ASP A 128 14.60 -18.79 3.62
N LYS A 129 15.73 -18.33 4.14
CA LYS A 129 16.61 -19.17 4.96
C LYS A 129 15.96 -19.53 6.29
N VAL A 130 15.34 -18.55 6.94
CA VAL A 130 14.60 -18.77 8.19
C VAL A 130 13.43 -19.73 7.97
N GLU A 131 12.70 -19.58 6.87
CA GLU A 131 11.59 -20.46 6.51
C GLU A 131 12.05 -21.91 6.29
N LYS A 132 13.20 -22.10 5.64
CA LYS A 132 13.82 -23.43 5.47
C LYS A 132 14.26 -24.02 6.81
N GLU A 133 14.80 -23.19 7.73
CA GLU A 133 15.17 -23.59 9.09
C GLU A 133 13.92 -24.04 9.87
N LEU A 134 12.84 -23.23 9.84
CA LEU A 134 11.56 -23.55 10.46
C LEU A 134 10.97 -24.87 9.94
N LYS A 135 10.93 -25.05 8.62
CA LYS A 135 10.42 -26.30 8.02
C LYS A 135 11.22 -27.54 8.44
N LYS A 136 12.54 -27.41 8.54
CA LYS A 136 13.39 -28.52 9.04
C LYS A 136 13.10 -28.80 10.51
N PHE A 137 12.96 -27.75 11.31
CA PHE A 137 12.67 -27.88 12.73
C PHE A 137 11.31 -28.54 12.97
N CYS A 138 10.23 -28.05 12.31
CA CYS A 138 8.90 -28.66 12.42
C CYS A 138 8.92 -30.15 12.08
N LYS A 139 9.59 -30.56 10.98
CA LYS A 139 9.74 -31.98 10.62
C LYS A 139 10.49 -32.79 11.68
N SER A 140 11.47 -32.19 12.36
CA SER A 140 12.19 -32.87 13.43
C SER A 140 11.30 -33.10 14.65
N VAL A 141 10.46 -32.13 15.01
CA VAL A 141 9.49 -32.24 16.11
C VAL A 141 8.42 -33.30 15.78
N GLU A 142 7.86 -33.25 14.55
CA GLU A 142 6.91 -34.28 14.09
C GLU A 142 7.47 -35.69 14.18
N LYS A 143 8.71 -35.87 13.73
CA LYS A 143 9.39 -37.18 13.84
C LYS A 143 9.60 -37.61 15.29
N LYS A 144 10.00 -36.68 16.18
CA LYS A 144 10.20 -36.94 17.62
C LYS A 144 8.90 -37.37 18.30
N LEU A 145 7.77 -36.77 17.90
CA LEU A 145 6.46 -37.06 18.50
C LEU A 145 5.67 -38.18 17.80
N GLY A 146 6.16 -38.67 16.66
CA GLY A 146 5.45 -39.71 15.87
C GLY A 146 4.14 -39.19 15.27
N LYS A 147 4.02 -37.90 15.02
CA LYS A 147 2.83 -37.21 14.49
C LYS A 147 3.20 -36.44 13.24
N THR A 148 2.20 -36.09 12.42
CA THR A 148 2.37 -35.32 11.18
C THR A 148 1.41 -34.15 11.15
N ASN A 149 1.76 -33.07 10.44
CA ASN A 149 0.95 -31.84 10.28
C ASN A 149 0.62 -31.15 11.62
N LEU A 150 1.58 -31.14 12.54
CA LEU A 150 1.44 -30.44 13.81
C LEU A 150 1.54 -28.92 13.59
N ALA A 151 0.60 -28.18 14.17
CA ALA A 151 0.75 -26.74 14.29
C ALA A 151 1.79 -26.41 15.38
N PRO A 152 2.56 -25.31 15.27
CA PRO A 152 3.50 -24.91 16.31
C PRO A 152 2.87 -24.78 17.71
N ALA A 153 1.59 -24.40 17.79
CA ALA A 153 0.84 -24.32 19.04
C ALA A 153 0.66 -25.70 19.73
N ASP A 154 0.79 -26.79 18.98
CA ASP A 154 0.68 -28.17 19.51
C ASP A 154 2.03 -28.75 19.95
N PHE A 155 3.12 -27.99 19.81
CA PHE A 155 4.44 -28.44 20.22
C PHE A 155 4.57 -28.47 21.74
N PRO A 156 5.36 -29.40 22.31
CA PRO A 156 5.81 -29.30 23.70
C PRO A 156 6.47 -27.93 23.93
N LYS A 157 6.40 -27.42 25.15
CA LYS A 157 6.84 -26.09 25.51
C LYS A 157 8.25 -25.77 25.00
N ASP A 158 9.22 -26.64 25.27
CA ASP A 158 10.62 -26.41 24.87
C ASP A 158 10.78 -26.37 23.34
N ASP A 159 10.04 -27.21 22.60
CA ASP A 159 10.05 -27.21 21.14
C ASP A 159 9.32 -25.94 20.58
N HIS A 160 8.27 -25.46 21.26
CA HIS A 160 7.59 -24.20 20.90
C HIS A 160 8.51 -22.99 21.14
N ASP A 161 9.19 -22.92 22.27
CA ASP A 161 10.12 -21.82 22.60
C ASP A 161 11.26 -21.75 21.55
N GLU A 162 11.79 -22.91 21.11
CA GLU A 162 12.79 -22.96 20.05
C GLU A 162 12.23 -22.56 18.69
N TRP A 163 10.98 -22.97 18.36
CA TRP A 163 10.30 -22.53 17.16
C TRP A 163 10.13 -21.00 17.14
N GLU A 164 9.68 -20.39 18.24
CA GLU A 164 9.57 -18.94 18.37
C GLU A 164 10.92 -18.25 18.19
N ARG A 165 11.98 -18.78 18.79
CA ARG A 165 13.34 -18.25 18.64
C ARG A 165 13.78 -18.23 17.17
N ILE A 166 13.47 -19.26 16.42
CA ILE A 166 13.77 -19.32 14.98
C ILE A 166 12.86 -18.34 14.22
N TYR A 167 11.56 -18.31 14.53
CA TYR A 167 10.58 -17.44 13.89
C TYR A 167 10.94 -15.96 14.02
N HIS A 168 11.39 -15.55 15.20
CA HIS A 168 11.80 -14.16 15.47
C HIS A 168 13.08 -13.72 14.76
N LYS A 169 13.80 -14.62 14.09
CA LYS A 169 14.88 -14.22 13.16
C LYS A 169 14.34 -13.59 11.87
N ARG A 170 13.04 -13.73 11.57
CA ARG A 170 12.43 -13.12 10.38
C ARG A 170 12.49 -11.60 10.48
N LYS A 171 12.83 -10.97 9.36
CA LYS A 171 12.81 -9.52 9.23
C LYS A 171 11.47 -9.06 8.66
N SER A 172 10.86 -8.04 9.27
CA SER A 172 9.66 -7.38 8.76
C SER A 172 10.03 -6.33 7.70
N GLY A 173 9.10 -6.04 6.79
CA GLY A 173 9.21 -4.93 5.84
C GLY A 173 9.62 -5.32 4.41
N GLY A 174 10.19 -6.52 4.17
CA GLY A 174 10.62 -6.94 2.83
C GLY A 174 9.52 -7.36 1.85
N SER A 175 8.26 -7.28 2.25
CA SER A 175 7.13 -7.76 1.44
C SER A 175 6.39 -6.64 0.70
N TYR A 176 6.71 -5.37 0.97
CA TYR A 176 6.02 -4.22 0.40
C TYR A 176 6.75 -3.74 -0.86
N PRO A 177 6.12 -3.71 -2.04
CA PRO A 177 6.74 -3.20 -3.25
C PRO A 177 6.76 -1.66 -3.26
N PHE A 178 7.76 -1.08 -3.96
CA PHE A 178 7.81 0.35 -4.28
C PHE A 178 7.90 0.51 -5.80
N SER A 179 7.18 1.46 -6.35
CA SER A 179 7.15 1.71 -7.80
C SER A 179 7.22 3.21 -8.09
N VAL A 180 8.12 3.59 -8.99
CA VAL A 180 8.22 4.96 -9.51
C VAL A 180 6.93 5.37 -10.21
N GLU A 181 6.28 4.44 -10.92
CA GLU A 181 5.03 4.71 -11.62
C GLU A 181 3.91 5.06 -10.63
N HIS A 182 3.81 4.32 -9.54
CA HIS A 182 2.82 4.60 -8.49
C HIS A 182 3.05 5.97 -7.82
N VAL A 183 4.31 6.41 -7.70
CA VAL A 183 4.64 7.77 -7.23
C VAL A 183 4.17 8.83 -8.22
N LYS A 184 4.34 8.59 -9.54
CA LYS A 184 3.86 9.51 -10.58
C LYS A 184 2.35 9.61 -10.61
N GLU A 185 1.64 8.48 -10.55
CA GLU A 185 0.18 8.45 -10.47
C GLU A 185 -0.33 9.22 -9.26
N PHE A 186 0.30 9.04 -8.09
CA PHE A 186 -0.05 9.77 -6.89
C PHE A 186 0.25 11.28 -7.01
N ALA A 187 1.37 11.65 -7.62
CA ALA A 187 1.70 13.06 -7.85
C ALA A 187 0.66 13.75 -8.75
N GLU A 188 0.21 13.08 -9.82
CA GLU A 188 -0.86 13.60 -10.67
C GLU A 188 -2.21 13.67 -9.96
N PHE A 189 -2.55 12.67 -9.14
CA PHE A 189 -3.73 12.73 -8.28
C PHE A 189 -3.68 13.96 -7.36
N CYS A 190 -2.57 14.20 -6.65
CA CYS A 190 -2.40 15.37 -5.78
C CYS A 190 -2.62 16.68 -6.54
N ARG A 191 -2.08 16.78 -7.77
CA ARG A 191 -2.22 17.96 -8.63
C ARG A 191 -3.67 18.35 -8.90
N TYR A 192 -4.52 17.36 -9.12
CA TYR A 192 -5.88 17.58 -9.62
C TYR A 192 -6.96 17.30 -8.57
N SER A 193 -6.61 16.90 -7.35
CA SER A 193 -7.56 16.51 -6.31
C SER A 193 -8.28 17.68 -5.65
N GLY A 194 -7.68 18.89 -5.66
CA GLY A 194 -8.17 20.03 -4.89
C GLY A 194 -8.18 19.76 -3.38
N GLY A 195 -7.14 19.05 -2.89
CA GLY A 195 -7.07 18.42 -1.59
C GLY A 195 -7.71 17.04 -1.60
N PHE A 196 -7.41 16.20 -0.62
CA PHE A 196 -7.93 14.85 -0.59
C PHE A 196 -8.15 14.30 0.82
N ARG A 197 -8.95 13.25 0.91
CA ARG A 197 -9.23 12.50 2.15
C ARG A 197 -8.73 11.06 2.02
N ILE A 198 -8.06 10.57 3.06
CA ILE A 198 -7.55 9.18 3.16
C ILE A 198 -8.58 8.32 3.91
N CYS A 199 -9.19 7.31 3.24
CA CYS A 199 -10.26 6.47 3.78
C CYS A 199 -9.95 4.97 3.68
#